data_0c62e43ebda08d1c07159536f33a32b3
#
_entry.id   0c62e43ebda08d1c07159536f33a32b3
#
_cell.length_a   1.000
_cell.length_b   1.000
_cell.length_c   1.000
_cell.angle_alpha   90.00
_cell.angle_beta   90.00
_cell.angle_gamma   90.00
#
_symmetry.space_group_name_H-M   'P 1'
#
loop_
_entity.id
_entity.type
_entity.pdbx_description
1 polymer ?
#
loop_
_entity_poly.entity_id
_entity_poly.type
_entity_poly.pdbx_seq_one_letter_code
_entity_poly.pdbx_strand_id
1 'polypeptide(L)'
;MPLANAPLKPPGATTDMDSQAQVFELAAALFAVLATPIRLRVLSALCMREKSVSELLLEIDTTQPNLSLHLAVLHRSGVLARRREGTQMFYRVQSEQAVALCRSVCTQIAIELNELDEPNEVPVGLAVEV
;
A
#
# COMPACT_ATOMS: atom_id res chain seq x y z
N MET A 1 3.91 16.50 -3.93
CA MET A 1 3.94 16.27 -4.70
C MET A 1 4.43 16.72 -5.50
N PRO A 2 4.83 16.82 -5.73
CA PRO A 2 5.45 17.36 -6.57
C PRO A 2 4.97 17.31 -7.81
N LEU A 3 4.19 16.59 -8.07
CA LEU A 3 3.72 16.52 -9.20
C LEU A 3 3.28 17.80 -9.53
N ALA A 4 2.65 18.40 -8.72
CA ALA A 4 2.14 19.62 -9.00
C ALA A 4 3.15 20.53 -9.42
N ASN A 5 4.26 20.35 -8.97
CA ASN A 5 5.25 21.19 -9.34
C ASN A 5 6.01 20.69 -10.38
N ALA A 6 5.65 19.69 -10.93
CA ALA A 6 6.42 19.09 -11.91
C ALA A 6 6.59 20.10 -12.91
N PRO A 7 7.61 20.13 -13.49
CA PRO A 7 7.92 21.05 -14.43
C PRO A 7 7.02 20.96 -15.49
N LEU A 8 6.61 21.97 -15.91
CA LEU A 8 5.75 21.91 -16.86
C LEU A 8 6.33 21.69 -18.13
N LYS A 9 5.77 20.99 -18.92
CA LYS A 9 6.27 20.76 -20.17
C LYS A 9 5.97 21.94 -20.94
N PRO A 10 6.73 22.25 -21.82
CA PRO A 10 6.50 23.37 -22.66
C PRO A 10 5.26 23.14 -23.43
N PRO A 11 4.61 24.15 -23.74
CA PRO A 11 3.40 24.03 -24.46
C PRO A 11 3.66 23.41 -25.78
N GLY A 12 2.91 22.59 -26.18
CA GLY A 12 3.12 21.99 -27.43
C GLY A 12 3.93 20.76 -27.34
N ALA A 13 4.44 20.49 -26.25
CA ALA A 13 5.26 19.38 -26.16
C ALA A 13 4.35 18.24 -26.10
N THR A 14 4.83 17.20 -26.37
CA THR A 14 4.05 16.10 -26.41
C THR A 14 3.61 15.76 -25.26
N THR A 15 2.82 15.93 -24.89
CA THR A 15 2.72 15.78 -23.75
C THR A 15 1.63 15.14 -23.11
N ASP A 16 0.45 15.23 -23.45
CA ASP A 16 -0.59 14.58 -22.81
C ASP A 16 -0.44 13.08 -22.89
N MET A 17 -0.05 12.55 -24.01
CA MET A 17 0.10 11.12 -24.11
C MET A 17 1.26 10.62 -23.32
N ASP A 18 2.35 11.37 -23.32
CA ASP A 18 3.50 10.95 -22.55
C ASP A 18 3.17 11.05 -21.08
N SER A 19 2.46 12.06 -20.67
CA SER A 19 2.11 12.19 -19.28
C SER A 19 1.19 11.09 -18.83
N GLN A 20 0.24 10.74 -19.67
CA GLN A 20 -0.67 9.70 -19.32
C GLN A 20 0.06 8.36 -19.23
N ALA A 21 0.95 8.12 -20.16
CA ALA A 21 1.70 6.88 -20.12
C ALA A 21 2.51 6.80 -18.85
N GLN A 22 3.09 7.91 -18.43
CA GLN A 22 3.88 7.91 -17.22
C GLN A 22 3.01 7.68 -15.99
N VAL A 23 1.83 8.25 -15.97
CA VAL A 23 0.91 8.03 -14.87
C VAL A 23 0.58 6.56 -14.73
N PHE A 24 0.27 5.90 -15.86
CA PHE A 24 -0.08 4.51 -15.81
C PHE A 24 1.09 3.64 -15.40
N GLU A 25 2.29 3.99 -15.82
CA GLU A 25 3.45 3.22 -15.42
C GLU A 25 3.72 3.35 -13.94
N LEU A 26 3.60 4.54 -13.40
CA LEU A 26 3.84 4.74 -11.98
C LEU A 26 2.75 4.09 -11.13
N ALA A 27 1.51 4.18 -11.60
CA ALA A 27 0.42 3.56 -10.88
C ALA A 27 0.58 2.04 -10.86
N ALA A 28 0.96 1.48 -12.00
CA ALA A 28 1.14 0.03 -12.08
C ALA A 28 2.27 -0.42 -11.17
N ALA A 29 3.32 0.38 -11.07
CA ALA A 29 4.43 0.06 -10.19
C ALA A 29 3.98 0.09 -8.73
N LEU A 30 3.15 1.04 -8.37
CA LEU A 30 2.65 1.12 -7.01
C LEU A 30 1.77 -0.09 -6.70
N PHE A 31 0.87 -0.44 -7.62
CA PHE A 31 0.02 -1.59 -7.39
C PHE A 31 0.85 -2.86 -7.23
N ALA A 32 1.91 -2.98 -8.03
CA ALA A 32 2.76 -4.17 -7.94
C ALA A 32 3.44 -4.26 -6.58
N VAL A 33 3.86 -3.14 -6.04
CA VAL A 33 4.50 -3.13 -4.75
C VAL A 33 3.52 -3.53 -3.66
N LEU A 34 2.25 -3.22 -3.82
CA LEU A 34 1.26 -3.51 -2.81
C LEU A 34 0.57 -4.86 -2.96
N ALA A 35 0.89 -5.58 -4.00
CA ALA A 35 0.10 -6.75 -4.35
C ALA A 35 0.46 -8.06 -3.64
N THR A 36 0.67 -8.04 -2.36
CA THR A 36 0.82 -9.28 -1.61
C THR A 36 0.14 -9.11 -0.25
N PRO A 37 -0.45 -10.16 0.26
CA PRO A 37 -1.12 -10.06 1.55
C PRO A 37 -0.19 -9.62 2.68
N ILE A 38 1.05 -10.09 2.67
CA ILE A 38 1.96 -9.71 3.74
C ILE A 38 2.25 -8.20 3.69
N ARG A 39 2.46 -7.65 2.51
CA ARG A 39 2.74 -6.22 2.42
C ARG A 39 1.54 -5.39 2.84
N LEU A 40 0.33 -5.85 2.52
CA LEU A 40 -0.86 -5.15 2.96
C LEU A 40 -1.00 -5.22 4.48
N ARG A 41 -0.64 -6.36 5.06
CA ARG A 41 -0.69 -6.47 6.51
C ARG A 41 0.33 -5.58 7.18
N VAL A 42 1.49 -5.44 6.57
CA VAL A 42 2.53 -4.56 7.11
C VAL A 42 2.01 -3.12 7.11
N LEU A 43 1.41 -2.69 6.02
CA LEU A 43 0.90 -1.32 5.97
C LEU A 43 -0.21 -1.10 6.98
N SER A 44 -1.06 -2.09 7.14
CA SER A 44 -2.13 -1.98 8.10
C SER A 44 -1.56 -1.89 9.52
N ALA A 45 -0.53 -2.66 9.81
CA ALA A 45 0.06 -2.65 11.14
C ALA A 45 0.78 -1.34 11.43
N LEU A 46 1.32 -0.71 10.40
CA LEU A 46 2.09 0.51 10.59
C LEU A 46 1.29 1.80 10.40
N CYS A 47 0.03 1.70 10.04
CA CYS A 47 -0.70 2.91 9.70
C CYS A 47 -0.89 3.82 10.91
N MET A 48 -0.83 3.30 12.12
CA MET A 48 -1.05 4.12 13.30
C MET A 48 0.26 4.57 13.96
N ARG A 49 1.29 3.79 13.85
CA ARG A 49 2.56 4.18 14.46
C ARG A 49 3.69 3.33 13.93
N GLU A 50 4.91 3.78 14.17
CA GLU A 50 6.05 3.01 13.73
C GLU A 50 6.20 1.78 14.63
N LYS A 51 6.76 0.73 14.10
CA LYS A 51 6.96 -0.51 14.84
C LYS A 51 8.27 -1.14 14.44
N SER A 52 8.81 -1.92 15.35
CA SER A 52 10.04 -2.65 15.06
C SER A 52 9.70 -3.94 14.34
N VAL A 53 10.68 -4.58 13.78
CA VAL A 53 10.49 -5.87 13.13
C VAL A 53 9.95 -6.87 14.13
N SER A 54 10.43 -6.84 15.37
CA SER A 54 9.93 -7.77 16.38
C SER A 54 8.45 -7.56 16.65
N GLU A 55 8.02 -6.31 16.71
CA GLU A 55 6.63 -6.02 16.93
C GLU A 55 5.78 -6.50 15.76
N LEU A 56 6.28 -6.31 14.55
CA LEU A 56 5.53 -6.75 13.38
C LEU A 56 5.40 -8.26 13.35
N LEU A 57 6.41 -8.99 13.82
CA LEU A 57 6.33 -10.42 13.84
C LEU A 57 5.29 -10.94 14.84
N LEU A 58 4.94 -10.14 15.83
CA LEU A 58 3.90 -10.55 16.74
C LEU A 58 2.51 -10.42 16.11
N GLU A 59 2.38 -9.57 15.13
CA GLU A 59 1.10 -9.34 14.50
C GLU A 59 0.91 -10.05 13.18
N ILE A 60 1.98 -10.37 12.51
CA ILE A 60 1.89 -10.92 11.16
C ILE A 60 2.46 -12.33 11.17
N ASP A 61 1.65 -13.29 10.75
CA ASP A 61 2.05 -14.68 10.79
C ASP A 61 2.96 -14.95 9.60
N THR A 62 4.23 -14.83 9.81
CA THR A 62 5.22 -15.09 8.77
C THR A 62 6.57 -15.26 9.46
N THR A 63 7.57 -15.65 8.72
CA THR A 63 8.90 -15.80 9.28
C THR A 63 9.65 -14.49 9.18
N GLN A 64 10.66 -14.31 10.01
CA GLN A 64 11.44 -13.10 9.96
C GLN A 64 12.11 -12.90 8.60
N PRO A 65 12.73 -13.92 7.99
CA PRO A 65 13.32 -13.69 6.68
C PRO A 65 12.31 -13.27 5.63
N ASN A 66 11.12 -13.84 5.67
CA ASN A 66 10.10 -13.48 4.69
C ASN A 66 9.63 -12.05 4.94
N LEU A 67 9.40 -11.70 6.19
CA LEU A 67 8.99 -10.34 6.52
C LEU A 67 10.06 -9.35 6.07
N SER A 68 11.33 -9.69 6.31
CA SER A 68 12.41 -8.80 5.94
C SER A 68 12.46 -8.54 4.43
N LEU A 69 12.16 -9.56 3.65
CA LEU A 69 12.13 -9.36 2.20
C LEU A 69 11.02 -8.38 1.81
N HIS A 70 9.85 -8.53 2.41
CA HIS A 70 8.75 -7.64 2.08
C HIS A 70 9.01 -6.21 2.57
N LEU A 71 9.62 -6.08 3.75
CA LEU A 71 9.97 -4.76 4.25
C LEU A 71 10.99 -4.09 3.34
N ALA A 72 11.93 -4.86 2.82
CA ALA A 72 12.93 -4.31 1.92
C ALA A 72 12.30 -3.77 0.64
N VAL A 73 11.33 -4.49 0.10
CA VAL A 73 10.65 -4.02 -1.11
C VAL A 73 9.90 -2.73 -0.81
N LEU A 74 9.17 -2.70 0.30
CA LEU A 74 8.40 -1.51 0.64
C LEU A 74 9.32 -0.32 0.94
N HIS A 75 10.45 -0.58 1.54
CA HIS A 75 11.38 0.48 1.83
C HIS A 75 12.04 1.02 0.56
N ARG A 76 12.46 0.12 -0.31
CA ARG A 76 13.11 0.56 -1.55
C ARG A 76 12.19 1.33 -2.45
N SER A 77 10.91 1.02 -2.41
CA SER A 77 9.96 1.69 -3.27
C SER A 77 9.50 3.02 -2.69
N GLY A 78 9.94 3.36 -1.48
CA GLY A 78 9.54 4.62 -0.88
C GLY A 78 8.24 4.57 -0.10
N VAL A 79 7.64 3.41 0.02
CA VAL A 79 6.39 3.30 0.76
C VAL A 79 6.67 3.38 2.25
N LEU A 80 7.78 2.80 2.71
CA LEU A 80 8.15 2.85 4.12
C LEU A 80 9.47 3.57 4.30
N ALA A 81 9.60 4.20 5.47
CA ALA A 81 10.87 4.73 5.91
C ALA A 81 11.29 3.87 7.08
N ARG A 82 12.56 3.89 7.41
CA ARG A 82 13.04 3.09 8.53
C ARG A 82 14.15 3.83 9.27
N ARG A 83 14.37 3.45 10.50
CA ARG A 83 15.46 3.97 11.27
C ARG A 83 15.96 2.90 12.19
N ARG A 84 17.20 3.00 12.59
CA ARG A 84 17.78 2.02 13.48
C ARG A 84 17.89 2.61 14.87
N GLU A 85 17.60 1.82 15.86
CA GLU A 85 17.77 2.25 17.21
C GLU A 85 18.38 1.08 17.94
N GLY A 86 19.65 1.14 18.26
CA GLY A 86 20.34 0.01 18.85
C GLY A 86 20.44 -1.12 17.86
N THR A 87 19.98 -2.27 18.27
CA THR A 87 20.01 -3.42 17.39
C THR A 87 18.67 -3.59 16.68
N GLN A 88 17.74 -2.68 16.89
CA GLN A 88 16.44 -2.83 16.30
C GLN A 88 16.22 -1.88 15.15
N MET A 89 15.47 -2.36 14.17
CA MET A 89 15.12 -1.55 13.03
C MET A 89 13.63 -1.25 13.13
N PHE A 90 13.27 0.02 13.06
CA PHE A 90 11.88 0.44 13.13
C PHE A 90 11.44 0.95 11.77
N TYR A 91 10.22 0.63 11.40
CA TYR A 91 9.66 1.03 10.12
C TYR A 91 8.42 1.90 10.34
N ARG A 92 8.20 2.83 9.45
CA ARG A 92 6.99 3.66 9.50
C ARG A 92 6.53 3.96 8.10
N VAL A 93 5.29 4.31 7.96
CA VAL A 93 4.74 4.64 6.66
C VAL A 93 5.32 5.97 6.19
N GLN A 94 5.75 6.01 4.96
CA GLN A 94 6.23 7.23 4.37
C GLN A 94 5.28 7.71 3.29
N SER A 95 4.62 6.80 2.59
CA SER A 95 3.71 7.17 1.52
C SER A 95 2.27 7.12 2.01
N GLU A 96 1.69 8.28 2.24
CA GLU A 96 0.31 8.35 2.66
C GLU A 96 -0.59 7.86 1.55
N GLN A 97 -0.18 8.05 0.31
CA GLN A 97 -0.95 7.62 -0.82
C GLN A 97 -1.11 6.11 -0.81
N ALA A 98 -0.04 5.39 -0.52
CA ALA A 98 -0.10 3.94 -0.50
C ALA A 98 -1.06 3.46 0.58
N VAL A 99 -1.03 4.10 1.75
CA VAL A 99 -1.90 3.70 2.83
C VAL A 99 -3.35 4.02 2.51
N ALA A 100 -3.60 5.17 1.91
CA ALA A 100 -4.97 5.56 1.57
C ALA A 100 -5.56 4.58 0.56
N LEU A 101 -4.76 4.18 -0.42
CA LEU A 101 -5.22 3.26 -1.43
C LEU A 101 -5.53 1.90 -0.80
N CYS A 102 -4.64 1.39 0.03
CA CYS A 102 -4.86 0.11 0.67
C CYS A 102 -6.07 0.15 1.58
N ARG A 103 -6.20 1.23 2.35
CA ARG A 103 -7.32 1.33 3.27
C ARG A 103 -8.64 1.35 2.52
N SER A 104 -8.69 2.06 1.42
CA SER A 104 -9.91 2.16 0.65
C SER A 104 -10.34 0.80 0.14
N VAL A 105 -9.42 0.07 -0.45
CA VAL A 105 -9.75 -1.23 -1.02
C VAL A 105 -10.07 -2.25 0.08
N CYS A 106 -9.26 -2.29 1.11
CA CYS A 106 -9.45 -3.30 2.15
C CYS A 106 -10.73 -3.04 2.94
N THR A 107 -11.07 -1.78 3.17
CA THR A 107 -12.30 -1.46 3.88
C THR A 107 -13.49 -1.88 3.05
N GLN A 108 -13.45 -1.60 1.77
CA GLN A 108 -14.57 -1.95 0.91
C GLN A 108 -14.77 -3.47 0.88
N ILE A 109 -13.69 -4.22 0.77
CA ILE A 109 -13.79 -5.67 0.76
C ILE A 109 -14.30 -6.19 2.10
N ALA A 110 -13.85 -5.60 3.20
CA ALA A 110 -14.30 -6.03 4.51
C ALA A 110 -15.80 -5.80 4.69
N ILE A 111 -16.30 -4.67 4.18
CA ILE A 111 -17.72 -4.39 4.24
C ILE A 111 -18.49 -5.43 3.44
N GLU A 112 -18.00 -5.73 2.27
CA GLU A 112 -18.69 -6.69 1.42
C GLU A 112 -18.70 -8.09 2.06
N LEU A 113 -17.62 -8.47 2.69
CA LEU A 113 -17.59 -9.76 3.34
C LEU A 113 -18.56 -9.81 4.50
N ASN A 114 -18.67 -8.74 5.25
CA ASN A 114 -19.59 -8.72 6.35
C ASN A 114 -21.02 -8.77 5.86
N GLU A 115 -21.32 -8.12 4.77
CA GLU A 115 -22.66 -8.15 4.25
C GLU A 115 -23.01 -9.55 3.78
N LEU A 116 -22.06 -10.27 3.24
CA LEU A 116 -22.33 -11.61 2.80
C LEU A 116 -22.59 -12.53 3.97
N ASP A 117 -22.08 -12.20 5.14
CA ASP A 117 -22.29 -13.06 6.29
C ASP A 117 -23.63 -12.78 6.93
N GLU A 118 -24.33 -11.76 6.59
CA GLU A 118 -25.59 -11.45 7.20
C GLU A 118 -26.64 -12.38 6.65
N PRO A 119 -27.33 -13.00 7.46
CA PRO A 119 -28.26 -14.00 7.01
C PRO A 119 -29.39 -13.45 6.18
N ASN A 120 -29.78 -12.31 6.37
CA ASN A 120 -30.85 -11.82 5.67
C ASN A 120 -30.60 -10.91 4.57
N GLU A 121 -29.44 -10.57 4.36
CA GLU A 121 -29.20 -9.61 3.42
C GLU A 121 -28.41 -10.06 2.31
N VAL A 122 -28.82 -9.95 1.17
CA VAL A 122 -28.05 -10.33 0.06
C VAL A 122 -27.70 -9.04 -0.55
N PRO A 123 -26.52 -8.67 -0.49
CA PRO A 123 -26.08 -7.40 -1.00
C PRO A 123 -26.30 -7.32 -2.45
N VAL A 124 -26.92 -6.34 -2.86
CA VAL A 124 -27.17 -6.20 -4.18
C VAL A 124 -26.02 -5.62 -4.84
N GLY A 125 -25.76 -5.91 -5.90
CA GLY A 125 -24.69 -5.30 -6.59
C GLY A 125 -23.38 -5.63 -6.02
N LEU A 126 -23.28 -6.39 -5.14
CA LEU A 126 -22.13 -6.66 -4.54
C LEU A 126 -21.50 -7.44 -5.45
N ALA A 127 -20.61 -7.06 -5.81
CA ALA A 127 -19.96 -7.70 -6.75
C ALA A 127 -19.64 -8.94 -6.37
N VAL A 128 -20.18 -9.34 -5.65
CA VAL A 128 -20.00 -10.49 -5.31
C VAL A 128 -19.42 -11.32 -6.17
N GLU A 129 -19.69 -11.25 -7.22
CA GLU A 129 -19.20 -12.12 -8.07
C GLU A 129 -17.84 -11.87 -8.35
N VAL A 130 -17.32 -10.99 -7.92
CA VAL A 130 -16.02 -10.71 -8.28
C VAL A 130 -15.11 -11.49 -7.62
#